data_3fc1285a261d606a43d5f63650db0345
#
_entry.id   3fc1285a261d606a43d5f63650db0345
#
_cell.length_a   1.000
_cell.length_b   1.000
_cell.length_c   1.000
_cell.angle_alpha   90.00
_cell.angle_beta   90.00
_cell.angle_gamma   90.00
#
_symmetry.space_group_name_H-M   'P 1'
#
loop_
_entity.id
_entity.type
_entity.pdbx_description
1 polymer ?
#
loop_
_entity_poly.entity_id
_entity_poly.type
_entity_poly.pdbx_seq_one_letter_code
_entity_poly.pdbx_strand_id
1 'polypeptide(L)'
;GIYSLGVDAAFEHAKRAMLSTEYHRDFYQQNLVTIKAVEGLYNPILTESQNFTSFDRLLAISLSNDKKDAEKFIELSFEFHDAQSATDLLNGYVEFALQGRLSEIKQTLESKRLVRLNKLEYDASLIRDKYYSQKIQRKLQLDEALQIAKSVGQTDPIYSKSDILGSFKPPLYMYGSKALAAEEKALSQREELSKEFPHGEEHFISGLSSILFEIQQLKNLSVDYSKIKIAQLDEPALVPVKPAKPKKLLVLVLSVVAGGFLGLMMALLAAAYKRHIKRT
;
A
#
# COMPACT_ATOMS: atom_id res chain seq x y z
N GLY A 1 5.72 8.39 -9.77
CA GLY A 1 4.88 8.65 -8.59
C GLY A 1 5.18 7.65 -7.48
N ILE A 2 4.99 8.06 -6.23
CA ILE A 2 5.20 7.19 -5.06
C ILE A 2 4.12 6.12 -4.99
N TYR A 3 2.90 6.45 -5.44
CA TYR A 3 1.75 5.58 -5.45
C TYR A 3 0.67 6.13 -6.39
N SER A 4 0.01 5.26 -7.14
CA SER A 4 -1.21 5.60 -7.86
C SER A 4 -2.30 4.61 -7.48
N LEU A 5 -3.42 5.12 -6.99
CA LEU A 5 -4.62 4.33 -6.69
C LEU A 5 -5.59 4.47 -7.85
N GLY A 6 -5.45 3.62 -8.87
CA GLY A 6 -6.45 3.51 -9.93
C GLY A 6 -7.72 2.80 -9.43
N VAL A 7 -8.82 2.90 -10.17
CA VAL A 7 -10.12 2.31 -9.82
C VAL A 7 -10.01 0.81 -9.54
N ASP A 8 -9.29 0.07 -10.38
CA ASP A 8 -9.07 -1.37 -10.17
C ASP A 8 -8.30 -1.68 -8.88
N ALA A 9 -7.28 -0.89 -8.57
CA ALA A 9 -6.53 -1.06 -7.34
C ALA A 9 -7.38 -0.72 -6.11
N ALA A 10 -8.22 0.32 -6.17
CA ALA A 10 -9.15 0.66 -5.11
C ALA A 10 -10.15 -0.48 -4.86
N PHE A 11 -10.74 -1.04 -5.92
CA PHE A 11 -11.63 -2.20 -5.82
C PHE A 11 -10.95 -3.41 -5.18
N GLU A 12 -9.72 -3.75 -5.59
CA GLU A 12 -8.96 -4.85 -4.99
C GLU A 12 -8.63 -4.59 -3.51
N HIS A 13 -8.40 -3.33 -3.12
CA HIS A 13 -8.23 -2.97 -1.71
C HIS A 13 -9.52 -3.15 -0.91
N ALA A 14 -10.67 -2.70 -1.43
CA ALA A 14 -11.96 -2.90 -0.80
C ALA A 14 -12.30 -4.39 -0.67
N LYS A 15 -12.11 -5.15 -1.74
CA LYS A 15 -12.31 -6.60 -1.77
C LYS A 15 -11.48 -7.32 -0.71
N ARG A 16 -10.19 -7.01 -0.60
CA ARG A 16 -9.32 -7.59 0.42
C ARG A 16 -9.75 -7.23 1.83
N ALA A 17 -10.22 -6.00 2.06
CA ALA A 17 -10.76 -5.59 3.34
C ALA A 17 -11.98 -6.43 3.72
N MET A 18 -12.94 -6.56 2.80
CA MET A 18 -14.19 -7.30 3.06
C MET A 18 -13.95 -8.80 3.28
N LEU A 19 -12.98 -9.41 2.58
CA LEU A 19 -12.66 -10.84 2.67
C LEU A 19 -11.65 -11.18 3.77
N SER A 20 -11.14 -10.20 4.51
CA SER A 20 -10.10 -10.42 5.51
C SER A 20 -10.67 -11.05 6.78
N THR A 21 -10.30 -12.28 7.06
CA THR A 21 -10.64 -12.95 8.33
C THR A 21 -10.09 -12.21 9.55
N GLU A 22 -8.99 -11.46 9.39
CA GLU A 22 -8.42 -10.61 10.43
C GLU A 22 -9.39 -9.48 10.76
N TYR A 23 -9.90 -8.74 9.75
CA TYR A 23 -10.92 -7.71 9.97
C TYR A 23 -12.23 -8.27 10.53
N HIS A 24 -12.67 -9.48 10.11
CA HIS A 24 -13.83 -10.12 10.71
C HIS A 24 -13.62 -10.36 12.22
N ARG A 25 -12.45 -10.85 12.58
CA ARG A 25 -12.10 -11.14 13.97
C ARG A 25 -11.97 -9.88 14.81
N ASP A 26 -11.29 -8.86 14.29
CA ASP A 26 -11.10 -7.59 14.99
C ASP A 26 -12.42 -6.87 15.20
N PHE A 27 -13.28 -6.86 14.18
CA PHE A 27 -14.63 -6.32 14.31
C PHE A 27 -15.46 -7.08 15.36
N TYR A 28 -15.42 -8.42 15.32
CA TYR A 28 -16.08 -9.27 16.33
C TYR A 28 -15.59 -8.93 17.73
N GLN A 29 -14.28 -8.81 17.95
CA GLN A 29 -13.71 -8.51 19.26
C GLN A 29 -14.09 -7.11 19.75
N GLN A 30 -14.03 -6.09 18.88
CA GLN A 30 -14.39 -4.72 19.24
C GLN A 30 -15.89 -4.59 19.57
N ASN A 31 -16.74 -5.39 18.95
CA ASN A 31 -18.18 -5.39 19.17
C ASN A 31 -18.65 -6.49 20.12
N LEU A 32 -17.74 -7.16 20.83
CA LEU A 32 -18.07 -8.34 21.66
C LEU A 32 -19.15 -8.05 22.71
N VAL A 33 -19.17 -6.86 23.28
CA VAL A 33 -20.20 -6.45 24.26
C VAL A 33 -21.57 -6.42 23.60
N THR A 34 -21.69 -5.82 22.45
CA THR A 34 -22.94 -5.76 21.66
C THR A 34 -23.36 -7.15 21.22
N ILE A 35 -22.42 -7.95 20.70
CA ILE A 35 -22.67 -9.31 20.25
C ILE A 35 -23.16 -10.20 21.40
N LYS A 36 -22.61 -10.07 22.60
CA LYS A 36 -23.08 -10.79 23.80
C LYS A 36 -24.45 -10.34 24.28
N ALA A 37 -24.84 -9.11 24.01
CA ALA A 37 -26.17 -8.59 24.38
C ALA A 37 -27.27 -9.03 23.43
N VAL A 38 -26.93 -9.45 22.19
CA VAL A 38 -27.91 -9.92 21.20
C VAL A 38 -28.14 -11.41 21.37
N GLU A 39 -29.41 -11.79 21.63
CA GLU A 39 -29.79 -13.19 21.83
C GLU A 39 -29.49 -14.03 20.58
N GLY A 40 -28.80 -15.14 20.76
CA GLY A 40 -28.43 -16.09 19.70
C GLY A 40 -27.14 -15.80 18.93
N LEU A 41 -26.47 -14.64 19.10
CA LEU A 41 -25.19 -14.36 18.48
C LEU A 41 -23.99 -14.90 19.28
N TYR A 42 -24.14 -15.04 20.60
CA TYR A 42 -23.11 -15.54 21.49
C TYR A 42 -23.65 -16.68 22.35
N ASN A 43 -22.87 -17.75 22.45
CA ASN A 43 -23.19 -18.87 23.34
C ASN A 43 -22.13 -18.99 24.44
N PRO A 44 -22.46 -18.77 25.73
CA PRO A 44 -21.50 -18.83 26.83
C PRO A 44 -20.90 -20.22 27.09
N ILE A 45 -21.50 -21.29 26.53
CA ILE A 45 -21.01 -22.67 26.65
C ILE A 45 -19.86 -22.93 25.67
N LEU A 46 -19.82 -22.20 24.55
CA LEU A 46 -18.81 -22.35 23.52
C LEU A 46 -17.55 -21.54 23.85
N THR A 47 -16.42 -21.98 23.32
CA THR A 47 -15.18 -21.19 23.37
C THR A 47 -15.30 -19.92 22.53
N GLU A 48 -14.46 -18.92 22.79
CA GLU A 48 -14.43 -17.67 22.01
C GLU A 48 -14.21 -17.92 20.51
N SER A 49 -13.33 -18.86 20.18
CA SER A 49 -13.04 -19.25 18.78
C SER A 49 -14.26 -19.90 18.10
N GLN A 50 -15.04 -20.69 18.83
CA GLN A 50 -16.26 -21.30 18.31
C GLN A 50 -17.37 -20.26 18.11
N ASN A 51 -17.49 -19.32 19.04
CA ASN A 51 -18.41 -18.19 18.92
C ASN A 51 -18.05 -17.31 17.72
N PHE A 52 -16.78 -16.97 17.55
CA PHE A 52 -16.30 -16.24 16.37
C PHE A 52 -16.63 -17.01 15.07
N THR A 53 -16.35 -18.30 15.00
CA THR A 53 -16.66 -19.11 13.81
C THR A 53 -18.16 -19.13 13.49
N SER A 54 -19.00 -19.15 14.52
CA SER A 54 -20.46 -19.11 14.36
C SER A 54 -20.91 -17.74 13.83
N PHE A 55 -20.36 -16.66 14.35
CA PHE A 55 -20.59 -15.28 13.90
C PHE A 55 -20.13 -15.09 12.44
N ASP A 56 -18.92 -15.51 12.12
CA ASP A 56 -18.31 -15.35 10.78
C ASP A 56 -19.13 -16.05 9.68
N ARG A 57 -19.78 -17.18 9.99
CA ARG A 57 -20.65 -17.89 9.05
C ARG A 57 -21.93 -17.14 8.70
N LEU A 58 -22.35 -16.18 9.51
CA LEU A 58 -23.53 -15.37 9.25
C LEU A 58 -23.24 -14.27 8.19
N LEU A 59 -21.96 -13.92 8.03
CA LEU A 59 -21.49 -12.95 7.04
C LEU A 59 -21.20 -13.68 5.73
N ALA A 60 -21.96 -13.40 4.70
CA ALA A 60 -21.72 -13.92 3.36
C ALA A 60 -21.31 -12.79 2.43
N ILE A 61 -20.25 -13.04 1.65
CA ILE A 61 -19.67 -12.06 0.73
C ILE A 61 -19.70 -12.66 -0.68
N SER A 62 -20.36 -11.98 -1.59
CA SER A 62 -20.39 -12.33 -3.00
C SER A 62 -19.73 -11.26 -3.85
N LEU A 63 -19.02 -11.67 -4.88
CA LEU A 63 -18.35 -10.79 -5.82
C LEU A 63 -19.11 -10.82 -7.15
N SER A 64 -19.36 -9.66 -7.75
CA SER A 64 -19.86 -9.61 -9.11
C SER A 64 -18.89 -10.31 -10.05
N ASN A 65 -19.35 -11.40 -10.66
CA ASN A 65 -18.61 -12.17 -11.64
C ASN A 65 -19.10 -11.94 -13.07
N ASP A 66 -20.08 -11.04 -13.25
CA ASP A 66 -20.69 -10.87 -14.56
C ASP A 66 -19.74 -10.08 -15.48
N LYS A 67 -19.19 -10.78 -16.48
CA LYS A 67 -18.34 -10.19 -17.53
C LYS A 67 -19.07 -9.15 -18.38
N LYS A 68 -20.39 -9.02 -18.21
CA LYS A 68 -21.24 -8.06 -18.89
C LYS A 68 -21.44 -6.77 -18.11
N ASP A 69 -21.25 -6.79 -16.79
CA ASP A 69 -21.38 -5.58 -15.97
C ASP A 69 -20.09 -4.76 -16.08
N ALA A 70 -20.24 -3.56 -16.61
CA ALA A 70 -19.13 -2.59 -16.68
C ALA A 70 -18.64 -2.16 -15.29
N GLU A 71 -19.43 -2.42 -14.24
CA GLU A 71 -19.16 -2.01 -12.87
C GLU A 71 -18.89 -3.25 -11.99
N LYS A 72 -17.75 -3.19 -11.27
CA LYS A 72 -17.37 -4.19 -10.29
C LYS A 72 -17.99 -3.84 -8.95
N PHE A 73 -18.76 -4.75 -8.35
CA PHE A 73 -19.33 -4.55 -7.03
C PHE A 73 -19.09 -5.75 -6.10
N ILE A 74 -19.18 -5.50 -4.81
CA ILE A 74 -19.09 -6.49 -3.74
C ILE A 74 -20.41 -6.42 -2.99
N GLU A 75 -21.11 -7.54 -2.93
CA GLU A 75 -22.33 -7.69 -2.17
C GLU A 75 -22.04 -8.41 -0.85
N LEU A 76 -22.48 -7.82 0.25
CA LEU A 76 -22.37 -8.41 1.57
C LEU A 76 -23.76 -8.66 2.13
N SER A 77 -23.94 -9.79 2.80
CA SER A 77 -25.16 -10.11 3.51
C SER A 77 -24.84 -10.71 4.87
N PHE A 78 -25.69 -10.44 5.85
CA PHE A 78 -25.61 -10.99 7.20
C PHE A 78 -26.95 -11.65 7.53
N GLU A 79 -26.92 -12.99 7.68
CA GLU A 79 -28.15 -13.76 7.90
C GLU A 79 -28.37 -13.99 9.40
N PHE A 80 -29.31 -13.28 9.98
CA PHE A 80 -29.66 -13.44 11.40
C PHE A 80 -31.18 -13.26 11.64
N HIS A 81 -31.69 -13.80 12.74
CA HIS A 81 -33.13 -13.76 13.03
C HIS A 81 -33.63 -12.36 13.47
N ASP A 82 -32.76 -11.59 14.16
CA ASP A 82 -33.03 -10.19 14.47
C ASP A 82 -32.51 -9.28 13.36
N ALA A 83 -33.46 -8.75 12.58
CA ALA A 83 -33.19 -7.97 11.40
C ALA A 83 -32.47 -6.62 11.71
N GLN A 84 -32.80 -5.99 12.85
CA GLN A 84 -32.18 -4.74 13.25
C GLN A 84 -30.70 -4.96 13.58
N SER A 85 -30.41 -5.91 14.48
CA SER A 85 -29.04 -6.25 14.85
C SER A 85 -28.19 -6.71 13.64
N ALA A 86 -28.79 -7.47 12.72
CA ALA A 86 -28.13 -7.89 11.47
C ALA A 86 -27.73 -6.69 10.62
N THR A 87 -28.64 -5.73 10.46
CA THR A 87 -28.41 -4.50 9.67
C THR A 87 -27.33 -3.65 10.30
N ASP A 88 -27.39 -3.42 11.61
CA ASP A 88 -26.43 -2.58 12.33
C ASP A 88 -25.01 -3.19 12.30
N LEU A 89 -24.91 -4.50 12.52
CA LEU A 89 -23.64 -5.23 12.46
C LEU A 89 -23.05 -5.24 11.05
N LEU A 90 -23.87 -5.43 10.03
CA LEU A 90 -23.39 -5.43 8.63
C LEU A 90 -22.87 -4.06 8.21
N ASN A 91 -23.65 -3.00 8.45
CA ASN A 91 -23.23 -1.63 8.14
C ASN A 91 -21.99 -1.23 8.94
N GLY A 92 -21.95 -1.56 10.23
CA GLY A 92 -20.78 -1.33 11.08
C GLY A 92 -19.55 -2.06 10.61
N TYR A 93 -19.68 -3.31 10.14
CA TYR A 93 -18.56 -4.07 9.58
C TYR A 93 -18.01 -3.44 8.29
N VAL A 94 -18.88 -3.04 7.38
CA VAL A 94 -18.46 -2.40 6.13
C VAL A 94 -17.66 -1.13 6.41
N GLU A 95 -18.17 -0.27 7.30
CA GLU A 95 -17.47 0.95 7.69
C GLU A 95 -16.12 0.65 8.35
N PHE A 96 -16.09 -0.27 9.32
CA PHE A 96 -14.89 -0.69 10.02
C PHE A 96 -13.81 -1.21 9.05
N ALA A 97 -14.17 -2.10 8.13
CA ALA A 97 -13.24 -2.71 7.19
C ALA A 97 -12.68 -1.68 6.19
N LEU A 98 -13.51 -0.75 5.69
CA LEU A 98 -13.06 0.30 4.79
C LEU A 98 -12.15 1.31 5.49
N GLN A 99 -12.46 1.71 6.72
CA GLN A 99 -11.63 2.62 7.52
C GLN A 99 -10.30 1.97 7.91
N GLY A 100 -10.32 0.71 8.34
CA GLY A 100 -9.13 -0.08 8.65
C GLY A 100 -8.19 -0.14 7.44
N ARG A 101 -8.73 -0.47 6.27
CA ARG A 101 -7.95 -0.53 5.03
C ARG A 101 -7.38 0.81 4.59
N LEU A 102 -8.15 1.89 4.75
CA LEU A 102 -7.66 3.24 4.48
C LEU A 102 -6.49 3.60 5.40
N SER A 103 -6.58 3.24 6.67
CA SER A 103 -5.50 3.43 7.66
C SER A 103 -4.22 2.69 7.25
N GLU A 104 -4.32 1.42 6.81
CA GLU A 104 -3.17 0.66 6.32
C GLU A 104 -2.54 1.28 5.07
N ILE A 105 -3.36 1.76 4.12
CA ILE A 105 -2.88 2.46 2.93
C ILE A 105 -2.12 3.71 3.33
N LYS A 106 -2.67 4.51 4.26
CA LYS A 106 -2.00 5.69 4.82
C LYS A 106 -0.65 5.33 5.42
N GLN A 107 -0.60 4.34 6.29
CA GLN A 107 0.65 3.89 6.92
C GLN A 107 1.68 3.41 5.88
N THR A 108 1.24 2.67 4.86
CA THR A 108 2.09 2.20 3.78
C THR A 108 2.67 3.36 2.97
N LEU A 109 1.86 4.38 2.66
CA LEU A 109 2.30 5.57 1.94
C LEU A 109 3.32 6.38 2.73
N GLU A 110 3.05 6.62 4.02
CA GLU A 110 3.98 7.32 4.90
C GLU A 110 5.30 6.56 5.05
N SER A 111 5.25 5.25 5.21
CA SER A 111 6.44 4.40 5.28
C SER A 111 7.27 4.48 3.98
N LYS A 112 6.63 4.40 2.82
CA LYS A 112 7.31 4.55 1.52
C LYS A 112 7.92 5.94 1.35
N ARG A 113 7.22 6.99 1.80
CA ARG A 113 7.73 8.37 1.79
C ARG A 113 8.99 8.50 2.65
N LEU A 114 8.97 7.98 3.86
CA LEU A 114 10.12 8.00 4.77
C LEU A 114 11.31 7.21 4.21
N VAL A 115 11.08 6.03 3.66
CA VAL A 115 12.15 5.23 3.02
C VAL A 115 12.77 6.00 1.84
N ARG A 116 11.94 6.66 1.02
CA ARG A 116 12.45 7.47 -0.10
C ARG A 116 13.22 8.68 0.38
N LEU A 117 12.74 9.39 1.41
CA LEU A 117 13.44 10.51 2.03
C LEU A 117 14.81 10.10 2.57
N ASN A 118 14.86 9.05 3.38
CA ASN A 118 16.12 8.54 3.94
C ASN A 118 17.12 8.16 2.86
N LYS A 119 16.63 7.53 1.78
CA LYS A 119 17.49 7.20 0.63
C LYS A 119 18.06 8.44 -0.04
N LEU A 120 17.22 9.45 -0.29
CA LEU A 120 17.68 10.70 -0.93
C LEU A 120 18.66 11.48 -0.03
N GLU A 121 18.42 11.53 1.28
CA GLU A 121 19.32 12.16 2.24
C GLU A 121 20.69 11.44 2.28
N TYR A 122 20.66 10.10 2.24
CA TYR A 122 21.88 9.30 2.11
C TYR A 122 22.60 9.57 0.79
N ASP A 123 21.89 9.56 -0.35
CA ASP A 123 22.47 9.83 -1.67
C ASP A 123 23.08 11.24 -1.72
N ALA A 124 22.43 12.24 -1.12
CA ALA A 124 22.93 13.60 -1.01
C ALA A 124 24.23 13.67 -0.18
N SER A 125 24.29 12.96 0.96
CA SER A 125 25.52 12.90 1.76
C SER A 125 26.67 12.23 1.00
N LEU A 126 26.40 11.13 0.32
CA LEU A 126 27.39 10.40 -0.46
C LEU A 126 28.01 11.27 -1.59
N ILE A 127 27.16 12.04 -2.28
CA ILE A 127 27.63 12.95 -3.34
C ILE A 127 28.47 14.09 -2.75
N ARG A 128 28.08 14.64 -1.60
CA ARG A 128 28.88 15.65 -0.87
C ARG A 128 30.24 15.10 -0.47
N ASP A 129 30.26 13.94 0.17
CA ASP A 129 31.51 13.31 0.64
C ASP A 129 32.46 13.02 -0.53
N LYS A 130 31.89 12.52 -1.63
CA LYS A 130 32.68 12.32 -2.87
C LYS A 130 33.24 13.61 -3.40
N TYR A 131 32.45 14.69 -3.46
CA TYR A 131 32.92 16.00 -3.93
C TYR A 131 34.05 16.54 -3.04
N TYR A 132 33.89 16.57 -1.73
CA TYR A 132 34.88 17.06 -0.81
C TYR A 132 36.16 16.22 -0.84
N SER A 133 36.05 14.91 -0.93
CA SER A 133 37.21 14.02 -1.09
C SER A 133 37.98 14.33 -2.38
N GLN A 134 37.27 14.47 -3.50
CA GLN A 134 37.89 14.85 -4.79
C GLN A 134 38.53 16.25 -4.74
N LYS A 135 37.87 17.21 -4.08
CA LYS A 135 38.39 18.56 -3.88
C LYS A 135 39.71 18.56 -3.08
N ILE A 136 39.75 17.82 -1.97
CA ILE A 136 40.97 17.67 -1.16
C ILE A 136 42.07 17.03 -1.99
N GLN A 137 41.79 15.93 -2.68
CA GLN A 137 42.76 15.25 -3.55
C GLN A 137 43.28 16.21 -4.63
N ARG A 138 42.39 17.01 -5.24
CA ARG A 138 42.81 17.99 -6.26
C ARG A 138 43.69 19.08 -5.68
N LYS A 139 43.37 19.63 -4.50
CA LYS A 139 44.23 20.63 -3.81
C LYS A 139 45.64 20.08 -3.56
N LEU A 140 45.75 18.85 -3.03
CA LEU A 140 47.07 18.22 -2.78
C LEU A 140 47.87 18.05 -4.07
N GLN A 141 47.22 17.61 -5.16
CA GLN A 141 47.88 17.48 -6.47
C GLN A 141 48.35 18.84 -7.03
N LEU A 142 47.59 19.91 -6.82
CA LEU A 142 47.93 21.26 -7.25
C LEU A 142 49.10 21.80 -6.44
N ASP A 143 49.11 21.60 -5.12
CA ASP A 143 50.20 22.02 -4.24
C ASP A 143 51.54 21.36 -4.64
N GLU A 144 51.51 20.03 -4.84
CA GLU A 144 52.69 19.29 -5.29
C GLU A 144 53.19 19.79 -6.65
N ALA A 145 52.27 19.91 -7.62
CA ALA A 145 52.62 20.39 -8.96
C ALA A 145 53.13 21.84 -8.95
N LEU A 146 52.58 22.70 -8.09
CA LEU A 146 53.02 24.08 -7.93
C LEU A 146 54.43 24.18 -7.34
N GLN A 147 54.76 23.33 -6.35
CA GLN A 147 56.11 23.25 -5.78
C GLN A 147 57.10 22.80 -6.84
N ILE A 148 56.81 21.80 -7.65
CA ILE A 148 57.67 21.33 -8.74
C ILE A 148 57.86 22.44 -9.76
N ALA A 149 56.74 23.07 -10.24
CA ALA A 149 56.83 24.15 -11.24
C ALA A 149 57.69 25.32 -10.77
N LYS A 150 57.55 25.72 -9.49
CA LYS A 150 58.38 26.77 -8.88
C LYS A 150 59.84 26.35 -8.80
N SER A 151 60.14 25.10 -8.41
CA SER A 151 61.50 24.59 -8.26
C SER A 151 62.25 24.54 -9.59
N VAL A 152 61.59 24.28 -10.70
CA VAL A 152 62.15 24.23 -12.04
C VAL A 152 62.02 25.56 -12.78
N GLY A 153 61.50 26.63 -12.14
CA GLY A 153 61.33 27.94 -12.75
C GLY A 153 60.20 27.99 -13.82
N GLN A 154 59.32 27.01 -13.84
CA GLN A 154 58.25 26.90 -14.84
C GLN A 154 57.09 27.83 -14.52
N THR A 155 57.02 28.97 -15.22
CA THR A 155 55.99 29.99 -14.97
C THR A 155 54.75 29.83 -15.87
N ASP A 156 55.00 29.56 -17.15
CA ASP A 156 53.99 29.46 -18.21
C ASP A 156 53.90 28.02 -18.76
N PRO A 157 52.81 27.61 -19.45
CA PRO A 157 52.68 26.25 -20.00
C PRO A 157 53.79 25.91 -21.01
N ILE A 158 54.36 24.69 -20.95
CA ILE A 158 55.39 24.20 -21.87
C ILE A 158 54.81 23.50 -23.11
N TYR A 159 53.53 23.11 -23.08
CA TYR A 159 52.92 22.34 -24.15
C TYR A 159 52.12 23.21 -25.12
N SER A 160 52.09 22.79 -26.40
CA SER A 160 51.28 23.46 -27.41
C SER A 160 49.89 22.85 -27.53
N LYS A 161 48.92 23.55 -28.18
CA LYS A 161 47.60 23.02 -28.44
C LYS A 161 47.62 21.71 -29.25
N SER A 162 48.60 21.49 -30.08
CA SER A 162 48.80 20.27 -30.88
C SER A 162 49.13 19.06 -30.02
N ASP A 163 49.81 19.25 -28.89
CA ASP A 163 50.21 18.17 -27.99
C ASP A 163 49.03 17.61 -27.17
N ILE A 164 47.99 18.42 -27.02
CA ILE A 164 46.76 18.06 -26.28
C ILE A 164 45.76 17.27 -27.16
N LEU A 165 45.87 17.42 -28.50
CA LEU A 165 44.98 16.70 -29.44
C LEU A 165 45.31 15.20 -29.57
N GLY A 166 46.45 14.76 -29.00
CA GLY A 166 46.80 13.35 -28.84
C GLY A 166 46.45 12.80 -27.46
N SER A 167 46.67 11.49 -27.26
CA SER A 167 46.43 10.82 -25.97
C SER A 167 47.42 11.23 -24.85
N PHE A 168 48.26 12.25 -25.07
CA PHE A 168 49.22 12.72 -24.10
C PHE A 168 48.57 13.63 -23.06
N LYS A 169 48.64 13.21 -21.82
CA LYS A 169 48.25 14.02 -20.65
C LYS A 169 49.50 14.52 -19.97
N PRO A 170 49.89 15.81 -20.15
CA PRO A 170 51.06 16.34 -19.53
C PRO A 170 50.97 16.29 -18.00
N PRO A 171 52.05 16.01 -17.28
CA PRO A 171 52.12 16.18 -15.83
C PRO A 171 51.68 17.58 -15.41
N LEU A 172 51.03 17.72 -14.25
CA LEU A 172 50.43 18.99 -13.83
C LEU A 172 51.40 20.14 -13.74
N TYR A 173 52.66 19.92 -13.32
CA TYR A 173 53.66 20.99 -13.23
C TYR A 173 53.99 21.65 -14.58
N MET A 174 53.74 20.96 -15.71
CA MET A 174 53.93 21.51 -17.05
C MET A 174 52.90 22.60 -17.41
N TYR A 175 51.81 22.74 -16.67
CA TYR A 175 50.85 23.84 -16.84
C TYR A 175 51.41 25.19 -16.37
N GLY A 176 52.52 25.18 -15.60
CA GLY A 176 53.15 26.37 -15.10
C GLY A 176 52.56 26.93 -13.81
N SER A 177 53.37 27.59 -13.01
CA SER A 177 52.97 28.04 -11.66
C SER A 177 51.84 29.05 -11.66
N LYS A 178 51.70 29.89 -12.70
CA LYS A 178 50.59 30.86 -12.82
C LYS A 178 49.23 30.18 -12.93
N ALA A 179 49.11 29.18 -13.81
CA ALA A 179 47.85 28.47 -14.04
C ALA A 179 47.46 27.63 -12.82
N LEU A 180 48.43 26.93 -12.21
CA LEU A 180 48.23 26.12 -11.02
C LEU A 180 47.76 26.96 -9.82
N ALA A 181 48.40 28.13 -9.58
CA ALA A 181 47.99 29.04 -8.52
C ALA A 181 46.58 29.63 -8.76
N ALA A 182 46.24 29.91 -10.01
CA ALA A 182 44.90 30.40 -10.36
C ALA A 182 43.82 29.34 -10.10
N GLU A 183 44.09 28.05 -10.41
CA GLU A 183 43.15 26.95 -10.12
C GLU A 183 43.01 26.73 -8.62
N GLU A 184 44.08 26.73 -7.85
CA GLU A 184 44.06 26.64 -6.38
C GLU A 184 43.22 27.75 -5.76
N LYS A 185 43.44 29.00 -6.21
CA LYS A 185 42.67 30.16 -5.77
C LYS A 185 41.18 30.01 -6.10
N ALA A 186 40.82 29.53 -7.29
CA ALA A 186 39.46 29.31 -7.68
C ALA A 186 38.76 28.25 -6.80
N LEU A 187 39.46 27.16 -6.45
CA LEU A 187 38.92 26.15 -5.53
C LEU A 187 38.71 26.69 -4.12
N SER A 188 39.59 27.56 -3.64
CA SER A 188 39.47 28.20 -2.34
C SER A 188 38.35 29.25 -2.29
N GLN A 189 38.15 29.99 -3.39
CA GLN A 189 37.04 30.94 -3.52
C GLN A 189 35.68 30.26 -3.45
N ARG A 190 35.52 29.03 -3.97
CA ARG A 190 34.25 28.26 -3.85
C ARG A 190 33.87 28.01 -2.39
N GLU A 191 34.86 27.82 -1.53
CA GLU A 191 34.62 27.62 -0.09
C GLU A 191 34.11 28.91 0.59
N GLU A 192 34.56 30.07 0.13
CA GLU A 192 34.12 31.36 0.65
C GLU A 192 32.68 31.68 0.28
N LEU A 193 32.20 31.20 -0.88
CA LEU A 193 30.81 31.35 -1.28
C LEU A 193 29.82 30.76 -0.26
N SER A 194 30.22 29.75 0.50
CA SER A 194 29.41 29.19 1.59
C SER A 194 29.16 30.17 2.73
N LYS A 195 30.01 31.20 2.87
CA LYS A 195 29.84 32.25 3.88
C LYS A 195 28.85 33.33 3.43
N GLU A 196 28.75 33.55 2.12
CA GLU A 196 27.90 34.60 1.54
C GLU A 196 26.52 34.10 1.19
N PHE A 197 26.42 32.84 0.73
CA PHE A 197 25.16 32.25 0.26
C PHE A 197 24.88 30.93 0.95
N PRO A 198 23.62 30.69 1.38
CA PRO A 198 23.20 29.37 1.86
C PRO A 198 23.53 28.32 0.81
N HIS A 199 24.25 27.27 1.21
CA HIS A 199 24.68 26.20 0.32
C HIS A 199 25.58 26.64 -0.87
N GLY A 200 26.30 27.78 -0.76
CA GLY A 200 27.03 28.39 -1.85
C GLY A 200 27.97 27.41 -2.61
N GLU A 201 28.78 26.63 -1.90
CA GLU A 201 29.66 25.63 -2.53
C GLU A 201 28.87 24.42 -3.10
N GLU A 202 27.72 24.05 -2.52
CA GLU A 202 26.93 22.93 -2.98
C GLU A 202 26.40 23.09 -4.41
N HIS A 203 26.28 24.32 -4.90
CA HIS A 203 25.91 24.60 -6.30
C HIS A 203 26.91 24.03 -7.32
N PHE A 204 28.13 23.78 -6.90
CA PHE A 204 29.16 23.14 -7.75
C PHE A 204 29.11 21.61 -7.71
N ILE A 205 28.24 21.03 -6.88
CA ILE A 205 28.08 19.59 -6.77
C ILE A 205 27.03 19.12 -7.78
N SER A 206 27.51 18.47 -8.83
CA SER A 206 26.63 17.98 -9.89
C SER A 206 25.58 16.99 -9.34
N GLY A 207 24.30 17.24 -9.66
CA GLY A 207 23.18 16.39 -9.26
C GLY A 207 22.62 16.64 -7.86
N LEU A 208 23.34 17.36 -6.98
CA LEU A 208 22.89 17.60 -5.61
C LEU A 208 21.62 18.45 -5.56
N SER A 209 21.53 19.50 -6.37
CA SER A 209 20.36 20.40 -6.39
C SER A 209 19.05 19.68 -6.73
N SER A 210 19.09 18.73 -7.65
CA SER A 210 17.90 17.93 -8.01
C SER A 210 17.46 17.00 -6.86
N ILE A 211 18.40 16.41 -6.14
CA ILE A 211 18.10 15.57 -4.98
C ILE A 211 17.50 16.42 -3.85
N LEU A 212 18.09 17.59 -3.56
CA LEU A 212 17.59 18.50 -2.53
C LEU A 212 16.18 19.01 -2.86
N PHE A 213 15.90 19.28 -4.14
CA PHE A 213 14.58 19.66 -4.61
C PHE A 213 13.55 18.51 -4.39
N GLU A 214 13.91 17.27 -4.73
CA GLU A 214 13.04 16.12 -4.48
C GLU A 214 12.78 15.89 -2.97
N ILE A 215 13.80 16.03 -2.13
CA ILE A 215 13.68 16.00 -0.66
C ILE A 215 12.67 17.04 -0.19
N GLN A 216 12.79 18.29 -0.67
CA GLN A 216 11.89 19.37 -0.28
C GLN A 216 10.46 19.12 -0.74
N GLN A 217 10.26 18.60 -1.94
CA GLN A 217 8.94 18.20 -2.42
C GLN A 217 8.32 17.11 -1.55
N LEU A 218 9.09 16.08 -1.19
CA LEU A 218 8.61 15.00 -0.33
C LEU A 218 8.31 15.47 1.10
N LYS A 219 9.10 16.40 1.64
CA LYS A 219 8.85 17.00 2.97
C LYS A 219 7.59 17.85 2.99
N ASN A 220 7.33 18.57 1.91
CA ASN A 220 6.15 19.44 1.78
C ASN A 220 4.89 18.70 1.28
N LEU A 221 5.03 17.41 0.91
CA LEU A 221 3.88 16.64 0.46
C LEU A 221 2.89 16.44 1.61
N SER A 222 1.73 17.06 1.51
CA SER A 222 0.59 16.81 2.36
C SER A 222 -0.50 16.09 1.56
N VAL A 223 -0.96 14.95 2.07
CA VAL A 223 -2.06 14.19 1.45
C VAL A 223 -3.28 14.33 2.34
N ASP A 224 -4.37 14.85 1.81
CA ASP A 224 -5.65 14.91 2.50
C ASP A 224 -6.36 13.55 2.40
N TYR A 225 -6.10 12.69 3.36
CA TYR A 225 -6.67 11.35 3.42
C TYR A 225 -8.18 11.35 3.65
N SER A 226 -8.78 12.44 4.13
CA SER A 226 -10.23 12.53 4.34
C SER A 226 -11.03 12.49 3.03
N LYS A 227 -10.40 12.88 1.93
CA LYS A 227 -10.99 12.87 0.58
C LYS A 227 -10.78 11.55 -0.17
N ILE A 228 -9.96 10.65 0.37
CA ILE A 228 -9.70 9.37 -0.29
C ILE A 228 -10.80 8.38 0.09
N LYS A 229 -11.55 7.91 -0.90
CA LYS A 229 -12.51 6.82 -0.76
C LYS A 229 -11.99 5.60 -1.50
N ILE A 230 -11.88 4.47 -0.82
CA ILE A 230 -11.44 3.19 -1.41
C ILE A 230 -12.59 2.54 -2.18
N ALA A 231 -13.80 2.69 -1.65
CA ALA A 231 -15.05 2.25 -2.27
C ALA A 231 -16.15 3.26 -1.96
N GLN A 232 -17.16 3.28 -2.78
CA GLN A 232 -18.42 3.97 -2.52
C GLN A 232 -19.44 2.93 -2.10
N LEU A 233 -20.10 3.17 -0.99
CA LEU A 233 -21.25 2.39 -0.59
C LEU A 233 -22.41 2.81 -1.49
N ASP A 234 -22.88 1.88 -2.32
CA ASP A 234 -23.99 2.12 -3.24
C ASP A 234 -25.31 2.14 -2.45
N GLU A 235 -25.56 1.06 -1.72
CA GLU A 235 -26.76 0.92 -0.87
C GLU A 235 -26.37 0.36 0.50
N PRO A 236 -26.64 1.08 1.60
CA PRO A 236 -26.48 0.53 2.94
C PRO A 236 -27.52 -0.57 3.19
N ALA A 237 -27.16 -1.53 4.04
CA ALA A 237 -28.12 -2.54 4.44
C ALA A 237 -29.33 -1.89 5.13
N LEU A 238 -30.52 -2.25 4.66
CA LEU A 238 -31.79 -1.81 5.22
C LEU A 238 -32.45 -2.96 5.98
N VAL A 239 -33.23 -2.61 7.00
CA VAL A 239 -33.98 -3.60 7.77
C VAL A 239 -35.05 -4.26 6.87
N PRO A 240 -34.97 -5.56 6.60
CA PRO A 240 -35.85 -6.21 5.67
C PRO A 240 -37.30 -6.27 6.23
N VAL A 241 -38.29 -5.91 5.41
CA VAL A 241 -39.71 -5.94 5.76
C VAL A 241 -40.24 -7.39 5.85
N LYS A 242 -39.57 -8.32 5.16
CA LYS A 242 -40.00 -9.74 5.12
C LYS A 242 -38.77 -10.64 5.37
N PRO A 243 -38.97 -11.76 6.10
CA PRO A 243 -37.90 -12.71 6.33
C PRO A 243 -37.41 -13.35 5.00
N ALA A 244 -36.11 -13.44 4.80
CA ALA A 244 -35.51 -14.06 3.62
C ALA A 244 -35.63 -15.59 3.62
N LYS A 245 -35.68 -16.21 4.79
CA LYS A 245 -35.84 -17.68 5.02
C LYS A 245 -36.87 -17.96 6.11
N PRO A 246 -37.56 -19.11 6.09
CA PRO A 246 -37.58 -20.12 5.02
C PRO A 246 -38.39 -19.66 3.80
N LYS A 247 -38.03 -20.12 2.60
CA LYS A 247 -38.82 -19.89 1.37
C LYS A 247 -40.11 -20.71 1.46
N LYS A 248 -41.19 -20.13 2.02
CA LYS A 248 -42.45 -20.81 2.32
C LYS A 248 -42.99 -21.62 1.16
N LEU A 249 -42.92 -21.10 -0.06
CA LEU A 249 -43.39 -21.80 -1.26
C LEU A 249 -42.59 -23.09 -1.54
N LEU A 250 -41.26 -23.05 -1.37
CA LEU A 250 -40.34 -24.18 -1.58
C LEU A 250 -40.60 -25.28 -0.52
N VAL A 251 -40.83 -24.90 0.74
CA VAL A 251 -41.16 -25.82 1.82
C VAL A 251 -42.51 -26.53 1.51
N LEU A 252 -43.49 -25.76 1.03
CA LEU A 252 -44.82 -26.30 0.66
C LEU A 252 -44.71 -27.30 -0.50
N VAL A 253 -44.00 -26.95 -1.57
CA VAL A 253 -43.77 -27.85 -2.72
C VAL A 253 -43.03 -29.12 -2.28
N LEU A 254 -41.97 -28.98 -1.47
CA LEU A 254 -41.22 -30.13 -0.96
C LEU A 254 -42.10 -31.04 -0.09
N SER A 255 -42.97 -30.46 0.74
CA SER A 255 -43.91 -31.21 1.59
C SER A 255 -44.92 -32.00 0.75
N VAL A 256 -45.44 -31.41 -0.33
CA VAL A 256 -46.38 -32.08 -1.24
C VAL A 256 -45.68 -33.25 -1.98
N VAL A 257 -44.46 -33.04 -2.46
CA VAL A 257 -43.68 -34.08 -3.14
C VAL A 257 -43.35 -35.22 -2.16
N ALA A 258 -42.85 -34.89 -0.97
CA ALA A 258 -42.52 -35.90 0.04
C ALA A 258 -43.75 -36.65 0.54
N GLY A 259 -44.84 -35.95 0.78
CA GLY A 259 -46.12 -36.55 1.17
C GLY A 259 -46.70 -37.47 0.09
N GLY A 260 -46.64 -37.05 -1.18
CA GLY A 260 -47.04 -37.85 -2.33
C GLY A 260 -46.23 -39.14 -2.48
N PHE A 261 -44.91 -39.04 -2.32
CA PHE A 261 -44.01 -40.20 -2.38
C PHE A 261 -44.27 -41.19 -1.23
N LEU A 262 -44.41 -40.69 -0.01
CA LEU A 262 -44.78 -41.52 1.17
C LEU A 262 -46.13 -42.17 1.00
N GLY A 263 -47.11 -41.45 0.49
CA GLY A 263 -48.46 -41.97 0.22
C GLY A 263 -48.45 -43.10 -0.83
N LEU A 264 -47.66 -42.92 -1.92
CA LEU A 264 -47.48 -43.94 -2.93
C LEU A 264 -46.81 -45.20 -2.38
N MET A 265 -45.76 -45.01 -1.56
CA MET A 265 -45.03 -46.12 -0.95
C MET A 265 -45.91 -46.90 0.03
N MET A 266 -46.73 -46.23 0.83
CA MET A 266 -47.75 -46.86 1.72
C MET A 266 -48.80 -47.61 0.94
N ALA A 267 -49.31 -47.05 -0.17
CA ALA A 267 -50.27 -47.72 -1.04
C ALA A 267 -49.69 -48.99 -1.67
N LEU A 268 -48.44 -48.97 -2.11
CA LEU A 268 -47.76 -50.16 -2.67
C LEU A 268 -47.55 -51.23 -1.59
N LEU A 269 -47.13 -50.85 -0.39
CA LEU A 269 -46.96 -51.79 0.71
C LEU A 269 -48.31 -52.41 1.14
N ALA A 270 -49.39 -51.66 1.21
CA ALA A 270 -50.72 -52.14 1.50
C ALA A 270 -51.23 -53.10 0.40
N ALA A 271 -50.98 -52.78 -0.87
CA ALA A 271 -51.32 -53.65 -2.00
C ALA A 271 -50.51 -54.96 -1.97
N ALA A 272 -49.24 -54.93 -1.64
CA ALA A 272 -48.37 -56.09 -1.51
C ALA A 272 -48.83 -56.97 -0.33
N TYR A 273 -49.14 -56.38 0.82
CA TYR A 273 -49.66 -57.07 2.00
C TYR A 273 -51.01 -57.77 1.71
N LYS A 274 -51.92 -57.10 1.02
CA LYS A 274 -53.22 -57.68 0.63
C LYS A 274 -53.08 -58.83 -0.36
N ARG A 275 -52.07 -58.79 -1.23
CA ARG A 275 -51.77 -59.90 -2.14
C ARG A 275 -51.17 -61.13 -1.42
N HIS A 276 -50.39 -60.89 -0.39
CA HIS A 276 -49.78 -61.97 0.41
C HIS A 276 -50.82 -62.72 1.19
N ILE A 277 -51.78 -62.03 1.84
CA ILE A 277 -52.90 -62.65 2.60
C ILE A 277 -53.89 -63.46 1.70
N LYS A 278 -54.02 -63.11 0.41
CA LYS A 278 -54.92 -63.86 -0.51
C LYS A 278 -54.20 -65.12 -1.12
N ARG A 279 -52.94 -65.35 -0.84
CA ARG A 279 -52.15 -66.50 -1.31
C ARG A 279 -51.88 -67.55 -0.24
N THR A 280 -52.19 -67.24 1.02
CA THR A 280 -52.27 -68.17 2.15
C THR A 280 -53.71 -68.58 2.36
#